data_748086be3f2db2ce95afef2fd421aa51
#
_entry.id   748086be3f2db2ce95afef2fd421aa51
#
_cell.length_a   1.000
_cell.length_b   1.000
_cell.length_c   1.000
_cell.angle_alpha   90.00
_cell.angle_beta   90.00
_cell.angle_gamma   90.00
#
_symmetry.space_group_name_H-M   'P 1'
#
loop_
_entity.id
_entity.type
_entity.pdbx_description
1 polymer ?
#
loop_
_entity_poly.entity_id
_entity_poly.type
_entity_poly.pdbx_seq_one_letter_code
_entity_poly.pdbx_strand_id
1 'polypeptide(L)'
;MKRKIVEIDADKCNGCGLCAKACHEGAIAMVDGKARLVKDDYCDGMGDCLPACPVGAITITEREAAEYDALAVAARGKLKVKSEELKVDTASVKPHTPPAGGCPGKMARMIKRDTKAVQSENSQLSTLNSQLSQWPVQIKLVPVKAPWFDGAKLLVAADCTAYAYAAFHQELMRVRITIIGCPKLDEGDYTEKLTAILTQNEIKELVIVRMEVPCCGGLERAATNALKASGKFIPWRVVTVAIDGHIID
;
A
#
# COMPACT_ATOMS: atom_id res chain seq x y z
N MET A 1 29.45 21.93 6.88
CA MET A 1 30.07 20.67 7.37
C MET A 1 30.31 19.70 6.22
N LYS A 2 31.30 18.79 6.34
CA LYS A 2 31.50 17.75 5.32
C LYS A 2 30.37 16.72 5.43
N ARG A 3 29.67 16.47 4.34
CA ARG A 3 28.60 15.48 4.28
C ARG A 3 28.39 14.95 2.86
N LYS A 4 27.72 13.83 2.74
CA LYS A 4 27.33 13.25 1.45
C LYS A 4 26.22 14.10 0.82
N ILE A 5 26.38 14.42 -0.46
CA ILE A 5 25.44 15.21 -1.23
C ILE A 5 25.41 14.70 -2.68
N VAL A 6 24.26 14.85 -3.30
CA VAL A 6 24.07 14.45 -4.71
C VAL A 6 24.71 15.50 -5.62
N GLU A 7 25.49 15.03 -6.59
CA GLU A 7 26.04 15.83 -7.69
C GLU A 7 25.48 15.31 -9.02
N ILE A 8 25.08 16.24 -9.88
CA ILE A 8 24.43 15.91 -11.16
C ILE A 8 25.32 16.42 -12.29
N ASP A 9 25.82 15.50 -13.11
CA ASP A 9 26.57 15.78 -14.31
C ASP A 9 25.61 16.28 -15.40
N ALA A 10 25.69 17.59 -15.70
CA ALA A 10 24.82 18.23 -16.68
C ALA A 10 25.07 17.74 -18.12
N ASP A 11 26.29 17.29 -18.44
CA ASP A 11 26.64 16.82 -19.78
C ASP A 11 26.05 15.44 -20.05
N LYS A 12 26.03 14.57 -19.04
CA LYS A 12 25.41 13.25 -19.11
C LYS A 12 23.89 13.31 -18.99
N CYS A 13 23.34 14.33 -18.35
CA CYS A 13 21.90 14.45 -18.11
C CYS A 13 21.15 14.61 -19.43
N ASN A 14 20.19 13.71 -19.71
CA ASN A 14 19.33 13.77 -20.89
C ASN A 14 18.01 14.54 -20.66
N GLY A 15 17.78 15.10 -19.48
CA GLY A 15 16.60 15.92 -19.18
C GLY A 15 15.31 15.15 -18.92
N CYS A 16 15.35 13.83 -18.67
CA CYS A 16 14.15 13.01 -18.50
C CYS A 16 13.30 13.31 -17.24
N GLY A 17 13.86 14.00 -16.25
CA GLY A 17 13.16 14.45 -15.03
C GLY A 17 12.84 13.33 -14.02
N LEU A 18 13.25 12.08 -14.25
CA LEU A 18 12.94 10.96 -13.36
C LEU A 18 13.55 11.15 -11.96
N CYS A 19 14.75 11.68 -11.87
CA CYS A 19 15.42 11.98 -10.60
C CYS A 19 14.70 13.08 -9.79
N ALA A 20 14.15 14.08 -10.45
CA ALA A 20 13.35 15.12 -9.78
C ALA A 20 12.04 14.57 -9.20
N LYS A 21 11.45 13.57 -9.85
CA LYS A 21 10.27 12.85 -9.35
C LYS A 21 10.60 11.89 -8.22
N ALA A 22 11.77 11.25 -8.26
CA ALA A 22 12.23 10.29 -7.26
C ALA A 22 12.80 10.95 -5.99
N CYS A 23 13.12 12.25 -6.03
CA CYS A 23 13.61 12.98 -4.88
C CYS A 23 12.47 13.32 -3.93
N HIS A 24 12.36 12.61 -2.81
CA HIS A 24 11.32 12.81 -1.79
C HIS A 24 11.37 14.21 -1.17
N GLU A 25 12.58 14.75 -1.02
CA GLU A 25 12.84 16.07 -0.44
C GLU A 25 12.62 17.22 -1.44
N GLY A 26 12.38 16.92 -2.71
CA GLY A 26 12.25 17.90 -3.76
C GLY A 26 13.49 18.77 -3.97
N ALA A 27 14.66 18.23 -3.59
CA ALA A 27 15.94 18.93 -3.71
C ALA A 27 16.41 19.06 -5.16
N ILE A 28 15.86 18.27 -6.10
CA ILE A 28 16.22 18.29 -7.52
C ILE A 28 15.10 18.98 -8.31
N ALA A 29 15.45 19.95 -9.15
CA ALA A 29 14.54 20.59 -10.09
C ALA A 29 15.08 20.53 -11.52
N MET A 30 14.18 20.68 -12.50
CA MET A 30 14.53 20.82 -13.90
C MET A 30 14.76 22.29 -14.22
N VAL A 31 15.96 22.62 -14.67
CA VAL A 31 16.37 23.97 -15.07
C VAL A 31 16.97 23.88 -16.47
N ASP A 32 16.46 24.61 -17.43
CA ASP A 32 16.89 24.62 -18.83
C ASP A 32 16.98 23.20 -19.45
N GLY A 33 15.99 22.36 -19.14
CA GLY A 33 15.93 20.98 -19.63
C GLY A 33 16.92 20.00 -18.97
N LYS A 34 17.64 20.41 -17.95
CA LYS A 34 18.59 19.57 -17.19
C LYS A 34 18.20 19.50 -15.72
N ALA A 35 18.48 18.37 -15.09
CA ALA A 35 18.27 18.22 -13.65
C ALA A 35 19.39 18.97 -12.89
N ARG A 36 19.03 19.72 -11.86
CA ARG A 36 19.96 20.42 -10.97
C ARG A 36 19.52 20.30 -9.50
N LEU A 37 20.49 20.24 -8.60
CA LEU A 37 20.26 20.40 -7.17
C LEU A 37 19.88 21.86 -6.90
N VAL A 38 18.76 22.09 -6.26
CA VAL A 38 18.22 23.47 -6.02
C VAL A 38 18.99 24.14 -4.90
N LYS A 39 19.20 23.41 -3.81
CA LYS A 39 19.98 23.81 -2.63
C LYS A 39 20.55 22.61 -1.94
N ASP A 40 21.71 22.78 -1.34
CA ASP A 40 22.39 21.73 -0.60
C ASP A 40 21.60 21.31 0.65
N ASP A 41 21.05 22.27 1.39
CA ASP A 41 20.24 22.06 2.60
C ASP A 41 18.95 21.26 2.40
N TYR A 42 18.50 21.08 1.16
CA TYR A 42 17.34 20.25 0.84
C TYR A 42 17.69 18.79 0.52
N CYS A 43 18.92 18.47 0.21
CA CYS A 43 19.35 17.11 -0.06
C CYS A 43 19.73 16.39 1.24
N ASP A 44 19.10 15.28 1.57
CA ASP A 44 19.43 14.44 2.73
C ASP A 44 20.68 13.57 2.52
N GLY A 45 21.12 13.38 1.27
CA GLY A 45 22.27 12.56 0.90
C GLY A 45 21.97 11.05 0.86
N MET A 46 20.69 10.62 0.98
CA MET A 46 20.29 9.21 0.95
C MET A 46 20.46 8.56 -0.42
N GLY A 47 20.29 9.33 -1.51
CA GLY A 47 20.58 8.88 -2.86
C GLY A 47 19.44 8.14 -3.58
N ASP A 48 18.20 8.28 -3.16
CA ASP A 48 17.01 7.67 -3.80
C ASP A 48 16.85 8.06 -5.28
N CYS A 49 17.43 9.18 -5.66
CA CYS A 49 17.47 9.66 -7.05
C CYS A 49 18.48 8.91 -7.95
N LEU A 50 19.47 8.18 -7.39
CA LEU A 50 20.50 7.50 -8.19
C LEU A 50 19.93 6.38 -9.07
N PRO A 51 19.15 5.40 -8.54
CA PRO A 51 18.60 4.32 -9.35
C PRO A 51 17.57 4.83 -10.36
N ALA A 52 17.04 6.03 -10.17
CA ALA A 52 16.08 6.63 -11.09
C ALA A 52 16.73 7.24 -12.35
N CYS A 53 18.07 7.42 -12.36
CA CYS A 53 18.76 8.02 -13.49
C CYS A 53 19.18 6.96 -14.54
N PRO A 54 18.52 6.88 -15.73
CA PRO A 54 18.81 5.85 -16.71
C PRO A 54 20.16 6.02 -17.41
N VAL A 55 20.76 7.22 -17.31
CA VAL A 55 22.06 7.55 -17.97
C VAL A 55 23.21 7.66 -16.97
N GLY A 56 22.97 7.38 -15.67
CA GLY A 56 24.02 7.42 -14.65
C GLY A 56 24.65 8.82 -14.46
N ALA A 57 23.88 9.88 -14.66
CA ALA A 57 24.36 11.26 -14.51
C ALA A 57 24.42 11.74 -13.05
N ILE A 58 24.05 10.90 -12.07
CA ILE A 58 23.98 11.28 -10.66
C ILE A 58 25.01 10.49 -9.87
N THR A 59 25.77 11.21 -9.05
CA THR A 59 26.76 10.64 -8.12
C THR A 59 26.55 11.21 -6.73
N ILE A 60 27.03 10.51 -5.71
CA ILE A 60 27.13 11.04 -4.34
C ILE A 60 28.58 11.40 -4.09
N THR A 61 28.81 12.65 -3.72
CA THR A 61 30.13 13.16 -3.34
C THR A 61 30.12 13.62 -1.89
N GLU A 62 31.27 13.53 -1.23
CA GLU A 62 31.45 14.09 0.11
C GLU A 62 32.14 15.43 -0.02
N ARG A 63 31.41 16.50 0.27
CA ARG A 63 31.90 17.88 0.20
C ARG A 63 31.36 18.75 1.32
N GLU A 64 31.92 19.91 1.49
CA GLU A 64 31.36 20.92 2.37
C GLU A 64 30.03 21.41 1.81
N ALA A 65 28.97 21.27 2.63
CA ALA A 65 27.62 21.66 2.29
C ALA A 65 26.89 22.16 3.53
N ALA A 66 25.84 22.94 3.31
CA ALA A 66 24.92 23.37 4.37
C ALA A 66 24.26 22.13 5.03
N GLU A 67 23.95 22.23 6.31
CA GLU A 67 23.25 21.17 7.03
C GLU A 67 21.85 20.95 6.44
N TYR A 68 21.36 19.71 6.49
CA TYR A 68 20.02 19.37 6.00
C TYR A 68 18.96 20.04 6.86
N ASP A 69 18.06 20.78 6.23
CA ASP A 69 16.96 21.49 6.89
C ASP A 69 15.61 20.83 6.60
N ALA A 70 15.23 19.89 7.46
CA ALA A 70 13.95 19.19 7.38
C ALA A 70 12.73 20.13 7.46
N LEU A 71 12.86 21.27 8.18
CA LEU A 71 11.76 22.23 8.32
C LEU A 71 11.54 23.03 7.04
N ALA A 72 12.63 23.46 6.39
CA ALA A 72 12.57 24.15 5.11
C ALA A 72 12.02 23.24 3.99
N VAL A 73 12.39 21.97 3.98
CA VAL A 73 11.86 20.94 3.07
C VAL A 73 10.35 20.73 3.29
N ALA A 74 9.90 20.57 4.54
CA ALA A 74 8.50 20.40 4.89
C ALA A 74 7.65 21.64 4.53
N ALA A 75 8.19 22.85 4.70
CA ALA A 75 7.53 24.10 4.32
C ALA A 75 7.35 24.20 2.80
N ARG A 76 8.33 23.76 2.01
CA ARG A 76 8.27 23.76 0.55
C ARG A 76 7.30 22.71 -0.01
N GLY A 77 7.17 21.57 0.63
CA GLY A 77 6.17 20.54 0.30
C GLY A 77 4.74 21.10 0.38
N LYS A 78 4.47 21.98 1.34
CA LYS A 78 3.17 22.67 1.47
C LYS A 78 2.94 23.75 0.39
N LEU A 79 3.98 24.36 -0.17
CA LEU A 79 3.89 25.36 -1.24
C LEU A 79 3.76 24.74 -2.63
N LYS A 80 4.32 23.57 -2.89
CA LYS A 80 4.18 22.86 -4.18
C LYS A 80 2.73 22.43 -4.49
N VAL A 81 1.91 22.21 -3.47
CA VAL A 81 0.49 21.87 -3.65
C VAL A 81 -0.35 23.04 -4.17
N LYS A 82 0.18 24.28 -4.13
CA LYS A 82 -0.55 25.48 -4.58
C LYS A 82 -0.18 25.98 -5.99
N SER A 83 0.83 25.47 -6.66
CA SER A 83 1.37 26.05 -7.91
C SER A 83 1.30 25.18 -9.15
N GLU A 84 0.72 23.98 -9.11
CA GLU A 84 0.45 23.17 -10.30
C GLU A 84 -1.05 23.05 -10.58
N GLU A 85 -1.68 24.17 -10.95
CA GLU A 85 -2.88 24.12 -11.80
C GLU A 85 -2.44 23.76 -13.23
N LEU A 86 -2.14 22.50 -13.47
CA LEU A 86 -2.07 21.96 -14.82
C LEU A 86 -3.50 21.84 -15.34
N LYS A 87 -3.83 22.63 -16.37
CA LYS A 87 -5.04 22.49 -17.16
C LYS A 87 -5.09 21.09 -17.76
N VAL A 88 -5.81 20.19 -17.11
CA VAL A 88 -6.29 18.95 -17.69
C VAL A 88 -7.76 19.19 -17.99
N ASP A 89 -8.18 19.02 -19.23
CA ASP A 89 -9.57 19.10 -19.64
C ASP A 89 -10.45 18.18 -18.79
N THR A 90 -11.20 18.78 -17.86
CA THR A 90 -12.10 18.13 -16.94
C THR A 90 -13.49 18.00 -17.54
N ALA A 91 -13.66 17.09 -18.48
CA ALA A 91 -14.98 16.52 -18.74
C ALA A 91 -15.04 15.19 -18.00
N SER A 92 -15.76 15.18 -16.85
CA SER A 92 -16.24 14.03 -16.08
C SER A 92 -15.39 13.41 -14.97
N VAL A 93 -14.67 14.17 -14.15
CA VAL A 93 -14.26 13.67 -12.82
C VAL A 93 -14.86 14.59 -11.75
N LYS A 94 -15.86 14.09 -11.01
CA LYS A 94 -16.38 14.79 -9.84
C LYS A 94 -15.27 14.89 -8.78
N PRO A 95 -14.98 16.09 -8.24
CA PRO A 95 -13.95 16.25 -7.22
C PRO A 95 -14.35 15.51 -5.95
N HIS A 96 -13.55 14.53 -5.54
CA HIS A 96 -13.61 14.00 -4.19
C HIS A 96 -12.93 14.99 -3.25
N THR A 97 -13.69 15.85 -2.60
CA THR A 97 -13.21 16.61 -1.44
C THR A 97 -12.92 15.60 -0.32
N PRO A 98 -11.67 15.48 0.17
CA PRO A 98 -11.40 14.65 1.34
C PRO A 98 -12.05 15.31 2.56
N PRO A 99 -12.78 14.55 3.39
CA PRO A 99 -13.26 15.08 4.66
C PRO A 99 -12.07 15.43 5.54
N ALA A 100 -12.15 16.54 6.25
CA ALA A 100 -11.12 17.07 7.13
C ALA A 100 -10.74 16.02 8.19
N GLY A 101 -9.44 15.64 8.23
CA GLY A 101 -8.83 14.94 9.35
C GLY A 101 -8.73 13.42 9.24
N GLY A 102 -7.75 12.90 8.50
CA GLY A 102 -7.37 11.48 8.56
C GLY A 102 -6.46 11.06 7.40
N CYS A 103 -5.52 10.13 7.68
CA CYS A 103 -4.71 9.52 6.63
C CYS A 103 -5.63 8.78 5.65
N PRO A 104 -5.55 9.02 4.32
CA PRO A 104 -6.38 8.35 3.31
C PRO A 104 -6.32 6.82 3.36
N GLY A 105 -5.21 6.25 3.84
CA GLY A 105 -5.02 4.81 4.01
C GLY A 105 -5.91 4.17 5.08
N LYS A 106 -6.43 4.97 6.03
CA LYS A 106 -7.35 4.49 7.09
C LYS A 106 -8.84 4.70 6.75
N MET A 107 -9.16 5.37 5.65
CA MET A 107 -10.55 5.67 5.30
C MET A 107 -11.27 4.41 4.82
N ALA A 108 -12.26 3.97 5.60
CA ALA A 108 -13.08 2.82 5.30
C ALA A 108 -14.02 3.09 4.11
N ARG A 109 -13.96 2.26 3.07
CA ARG A 109 -14.80 2.39 1.86
C ARG A 109 -15.02 1.08 1.15
N MET A 110 -16.18 0.94 0.52
CA MET A 110 -16.47 -0.11 -0.47
C MET A 110 -15.81 0.23 -1.80
N ILE A 111 -15.20 -0.74 -2.44
CA ILE A 111 -14.63 -0.60 -3.78
C ILE A 111 -15.73 -1.01 -4.79
N LYS A 112 -16.35 0.00 -5.42
CA LYS A 112 -17.30 -0.24 -6.52
C LYS A 112 -16.51 -0.43 -7.81
N ARG A 113 -16.76 -1.53 -8.53
CA ARG A 113 -16.21 -1.79 -9.85
C ARG A 113 -17.29 -1.58 -10.88
N ASP A 114 -17.05 -0.72 -11.87
CA ASP A 114 -17.93 -0.59 -13.03
C ASP A 114 -17.73 -1.80 -13.93
N THR A 115 -18.70 -2.69 -13.94
CA THR A 115 -18.72 -3.89 -14.81
C THR A 115 -18.87 -3.56 -16.29
N LYS A 116 -19.07 -2.27 -16.65
CA LYS A 116 -19.28 -1.80 -18.04
C LYS A 116 -18.02 -1.41 -18.81
N ALA A 117 -16.84 -1.42 -18.18
CA ALA A 117 -15.62 -0.83 -18.77
C ALA A 117 -14.63 -1.86 -19.37
N VAL A 118 -15.04 -3.07 -19.73
CA VAL A 118 -14.13 -4.01 -20.40
C VAL A 118 -14.85 -4.77 -21.51
N GLN A 119 -15.24 -4.04 -22.57
CA GLN A 119 -15.37 -4.59 -23.92
C GLN A 119 -14.24 -4.02 -24.77
N SER A 120 -12.99 -4.33 -24.43
CA SER A 120 -11.85 -4.21 -25.33
C SER A 120 -11.29 -5.61 -25.58
N GLU A 121 -10.90 -5.86 -26.79
CA GLU A 121 -10.56 -7.15 -27.41
C GLU A 121 -9.37 -7.92 -26.79
N ASN A 122 -9.03 -7.68 -25.53
CA ASN A 122 -7.99 -8.39 -24.78
C ASN A 122 -8.59 -9.09 -23.56
N SER A 123 -9.49 -10.02 -23.80
CA SER A 123 -10.30 -10.72 -22.77
C SER A 123 -9.49 -11.58 -21.78
N GLN A 124 -8.21 -11.79 -21.99
CA GLN A 124 -7.35 -12.54 -21.05
C GLN A 124 -6.81 -11.70 -19.90
N LEU A 125 -6.66 -10.37 -20.06
CA LEU A 125 -6.20 -9.49 -18.96
C LEU A 125 -7.31 -9.07 -18.00
N SER A 126 -8.57 -9.12 -18.43
CA SER A 126 -9.72 -8.71 -17.58
C SER A 126 -10.00 -9.68 -16.42
N THR A 127 -9.53 -10.92 -16.52
CA THR A 127 -9.65 -11.94 -15.45
C THR A 127 -8.63 -11.73 -14.31
N LEU A 128 -7.61 -10.91 -14.52
CA LEU A 128 -6.51 -10.66 -13.56
C LEU A 128 -6.76 -9.46 -12.63
N ASN A 129 -7.93 -8.83 -12.68
CA ASN A 129 -8.24 -7.71 -11.81
C ASN A 129 -8.33 -8.16 -10.34
N SER A 130 -7.82 -7.30 -9.45
CA SER A 130 -7.96 -7.48 -7.99
C SER A 130 -9.40 -7.78 -7.61
N GLN A 131 -9.60 -8.78 -6.74
CA GLN A 131 -10.92 -9.12 -6.19
C GLN A 131 -11.23 -8.39 -4.87
N LEU A 132 -10.37 -7.45 -4.45
CA LEU A 132 -10.60 -6.67 -3.24
C LEU A 132 -11.86 -5.81 -3.36
N SER A 133 -12.76 -5.92 -2.38
CA SER A 133 -14.08 -5.27 -2.39
C SER A 133 -14.22 -4.14 -1.37
N GLN A 134 -13.28 -4.01 -0.43
CA GLN A 134 -13.29 -2.97 0.60
C GLN A 134 -11.89 -2.44 0.88
N TRP A 135 -11.84 -1.30 1.57
CA TRP A 135 -10.63 -0.69 2.11
C TRP A 135 -10.93 -0.07 3.49
N PRO A 136 -10.04 -0.14 4.47
CA PRO A 136 -8.72 -0.78 4.47
C PRO A 136 -8.77 -2.31 4.51
N VAL A 137 -7.63 -2.97 4.26
CA VAL A 137 -7.49 -4.43 4.25
C VAL A 137 -6.78 -4.96 5.51
N GLN A 138 -5.89 -4.18 6.12
CA GLN A 138 -5.14 -4.57 7.32
C GLN A 138 -6.06 -4.70 8.54
N ILE A 139 -5.96 -5.81 9.28
CA ILE A 139 -6.77 -6.09 10.47
C ILE A 139 -6.73 -4.93 11.47
N LYS A 140 -5.56 -4.37 11.71
CA LYS A 140 -5.38 -3.25 12.64
C LYS A 140 -6.07 -1.95 12.19
N LEU A 141 -6.27 -1.77 10.90
CA LEU A 141 -6.85 -0.54 10.33
C LEU A 141 -8.34 -0.65 10.04
N VAL A 142 -8.85 -1.86 9.79
CA VAL A 142 -10.25 -2.06 9.46
C VAL A 142 -11.15 -1.70 10.67
N PRO A 143 -12.30 -1.03 10.47
CA PRO A 143 -13.23 -0.78 11.57
C PRO A 143 -13.84 -2.09 12.09
N VAL A 144 -14.17 -2.15 13.38
CA VAL A 144 -14.83 -3.32 13.99
C VAL A 144 -16.20 -3.57 13.38
N LYS A 145 -16.94 -2.51 13.11
CA LYS A 145 -18.28 -2.58 12.48
C LYS A 145 -18.27 -1.80 11.18
N ALA A 146 -18.70 -2.46 10.10
CA ALA A 146 -18.83 -1.84 8.79
C ALA A 146 -19.88 -2.56 7.96
N PRO A 147 -20.59 -1.84 7.04
CA PRO A 147 -21.69 -2.42 6.26
C PRO A 147 -21.31 -3.64 5.42
N TRP A 148 -20.04 -3.74 5.02
CA TRP A 148 -19.56 -4.87 4.22
C TRP A 148 -19.34 -6.17 5.01
N PHE A 149 -19.33 -6.13 6.36
CA PHE A 149 -19.24 -7.33 7.17
C PHE A 149 -20.59 -8.03 7.33
N ASP A 150 -21.68 -7.30 7.16
CA ASP A 150 -23.00 -7.87 7.37
C ASP A 150 -23.36 -8.89 6.28
N GLY A 151 -23.62 -10.12 6.69
CA GLY A 151 -23.85 -11.25 5.78
C GLY A 151 -22.62 -11.72 5.00
N ALA A 152 -21.40 -11.27 5.37
CA ALA A 152 -20.20 -11.56 4.63
C ALA A 152 -19.64 -12.96 4.84
N LYS A 153 -18.91 -13.44 3.82
CA LYS A 153 -17.91 -14.49 3.95
C LYS A 153 -16.58 -13.79 4.24
N LEU A 154 -16.00 -14.05 5.40
CA LEU A 154 -14.78 -13.39 5.85
C LEU A 154 -13.54 -14.23 5.51
N LEU A 155 -12.55 -13.61 4.91
CA LEU A 155 -11.21 -14.14 4.70
C LEU A 155 -10.22 -13.44 5.62
N VAL A 156 -9.58 -14.17 6.51
CA VAL A 156 -8.47 -13.71 7.35
C VAL A 156 -7.19 -14.33 6.82
N ALA A 157 -6.30 -13.55 6.23
CA ALA A 157 -5.12 -14.08 5.54
C ALA A 157 -3.82 -13.47 6.05
N ALA A 158 -2.76 -14.27 6.06
CA ALA A 158 -1.42 -13.78 6.32
C ALA A 158 -0.91 -12.96 5.12
N ASP A 159 -0.20 -11.86 5.36
CA ASP A 159 0.27 -10.93 4.33
C ASP A 159 1.03 -11.62 3.18
N CYS A 160 1.84 -12.64 3.49
CA CYS A 160 2.64 -13.34 2.48
C CYS A 160 1.82 -14.21 1.52
N THR A 161 0.60 -14.62 1.90
CA THR A 161 -0.17 -15.62 1.14
C THR A 161 -0.57 -15.16 -0.25
N ALA A 162 -0.90 -13.86 -0.41
CA ALA A 162 -1.25 -13.29 -1.70
C ALA A 162 -0.05 -13.17 -2.66
N TYR A 163 1.16 -13.17 -2.14
CA TYR A 163 2.40 -13.14 -2.93
C TYR A 163 2.85 -14.56 -3.30
N ALA A 164 2.65 -15.53 -2.39
CA ALA A 164 3.06 -16.91 -2.63
C ALA A 164 2.09 -17.64 -3.57
N TYR A 165 0.78 -17.47 -3.37
CA TYR A 165 -0.25 -18.19 -4.11
C TYR A 165 -0.77 -17.36 -5.30
N ALA A 166 -0.39 -17.73 -6.52
CA ALA A 166 -0.72 -16.99 -7.74
C ALA A 166 -2.24 -16.82 -7.99
N ALA A 167 -3.06 -17.81 -7.62
CA ALA A 167 -4.52 -17.77 -7.79
C ALA A 167 -5.27 -17.16 -6.59
N PHE A 168 -4.57 -16.52 -5.64
CA PHE A 168 -5.13 -16.00 -4.40
C PHE A 168 -6.37 -15.13 -4.60
N HIS A 169 -6.32 -14.20 -5.55
CA HIS A 169 -7.46 -13.31 -5.84
C HIS A 169 -8.67 -14.05 -6.39
N GLN A 170 -8.45 -15.02 -7.28
CA GLN A 170 -9.52 -15.74 -7.98
C GLN A 170 -10.18 -16.79 -7.09
N GLU A 171 -9.40 -17.51 -6.29
CA GLU A 171 -9.89 -18.67 -5.54
C GLU A 171 -10.21 -18.35 -4.08
N LEU A 172 -9.43 -17.47 -3.46
CA LEU A 172 -9.58 -17.18 -2.03
C LEU A 172 -10.29 -15.85 -1.76
N MET A 173 -9.95 -14.76 -2.45
CA MET A 173 -10.56 -13.45 -2.22
C MET A 173 -11.93 -13.29 -2.87
N ARG A 174 -12.16 -13.93 -4.01
CA ARG A 174 -13.42 -13.77 -4.76
C ARG A 174 -14.61 -14.01 -3.86
N VAL A 175 -15.56 -13.07 -3.86
CA VAL A 175 -16.80 -13.05 -3.06
C VAL A 175 -16.58 -13.03 -1.53
N ARG A 176 -15.38 -12.74 -1.05
CA ARG A 176 -15.08 -12.62 0.38
C ARG A 176 -14.63 -11.22 0.75
N ILE A 177 -15.00 -10.80 1.94
CA ILE A 177 -14.40 -9.65 2.60
C ILE A 177 -13.06 -10.10 3.16
N THR A 178 -11.98 -9.47 2.73
CA THR A 178 -10.61 -9.91 3.03
C THR A 178 -9.94 -8.96 4.00
N ILE A 179 -9.44 -9.49 5.10
CA ILE A 179 -8.59 -8.77 6.05
C ILE A 179 -7.28 -9.52 6.24
N ILE A 180 -6.18 -8.78 6.33
CA ILE A 180 -4.85 -9.37 6.36
C ILE A 180 -4.03 -8.89 7.56
N GLY A 181 -2.98 -9.63 7.89
CA GLY A 181 -2.03 -9.25 8.92
C GLY A 181 -0.84 -10.19 9.01
N CYS A 182 0.24 -9.72 9.63
CA CYS A 182 1.44 -10.52 9.89
C CYS A 182 1.70 -10.62 11.39
N PRO A 183 1.46 -11.78 12.03
CA PRO A 183 1.67 -11.94 13.48
C PRO A 183 3.15 -11.88 13.89
N LYS A 184 4.07 -11.85 12.94
CA LYS A 184 5.52 -11.69 13.18
C LYS A 184 5.95 -10.22 13.20
N LEU A 185 5.33 -9.39 12.34
CA LEU A 185 5.71 -7.99 12.16
C LEU A 185 4.82 -7.05 12.96
N ASP A 186 3.55 -7.40 13.15
CA ASP A 186 2.61 -6.58 13.90
C ASP A 186 2.79 -6.79 15.41
N GLU A 187 2.78 -5.70 16.16
CA GLU A 187 2.77 -5.76 17.61
C GLU A 187 1.43 -6.29 18.14
N GLY A 188 1.48 -7.14 19.16
CA GLY A 188 0.34 -7.73 19.83
C GLY A 188 -0.32 -8.86 19.05
N ASP A 189 -1.52 -9.21 19.46
CA ASP A 189 -2.29 -10.31 18.90
C ASP A 189 -3.60 -9.75 18.31
N TYR A 190 -4.18 -10.48 17.39
CA TYR A 190 -5.41 -10.08 16.68
C TYR A 190 -6.68 -10.57 17.36
N THR A 191 -6.59 -11.36 18.42
CA THR A 191 -7.73 -12.07 19.04
C THR A 191 -8.82 -11.10 19.45
N GLU A 192 -8.49 -10.03 20.18
CA GLU A 192 -9.47 -9.04 20.64
C GLU A 192 -10.19 -8.37 19.47
N LYS A 193 -9.43 -7.90 18.49
CA LYS A 193 -9.99 -7.22 17.31
C LYS A 193 -10.87 -8.13 16.47
N LEU A 194 -10.43 -9.36 16.22
CA LEU A 194 -11.20 -10.36 15.48
C LEU A 194 -12.45 -10.78 16.26
N THR A 195 -12.36 -10.94 17.58
CA THR A 195 -13.53 -11.22 18.45
C THR A 195 -14.57 -10.12 18.31
N ALA A 196 -14.15 -8.85 18.38
CA ALA A 196 -15.06 -7.73 18.23
C ALA A 196 -15.74 -7.71 16.84
N ILE A 197 -14.98 -7.99 15.76
CA ILE A 197 -15.54 -8.09 14.40
C ILE A 197 -16.54 -9.23 14.30
N LEU A 198 -16.22 -10.43 14.78
CA LEU A 198 -17.09 -11.59 14.71
C LEU A 198 -18.35 -11.43 15.56
N THR A 199 -18.24 -10.81 16.73
CA THR A 199 -19.37 -10.58 17.63
C THR A 199 -20.34 -9.54 17.08
N GLN A 200 -19.85 -8.42 16.56
CA GLN A 200 -20.67 -7.27 16.17
C GLN A 200 -21.24 -7.32 14.75
N ASN A 201 -20.87 -8.31 13.95
CA ASN A 201 -21.31 -8.42 12.56
C ASN A 201 -21.83 -9.85 12.25
N GLU A 202 -22.75 -9.96 11.29
CA GLU A 202 -23.29 -11.24 10.85
C GLU A 202 -22.36 -11.88 9.79
N ILE A 203 -21.38 -12.66 10.27
CA ILE A 203 -20.44 -13.38 9.40
C ILE A 203 -20.98 -14.76 9.08
N LYS A 204 -21.07 -15.12 7.80
CA LYS A 204 -21.60 -16.40 7.32
C LYS A 204 -20.55 -17.52 7.23
N GLU A 205 -19.31 -17.18 6.96
CA GLU A 205 -18.21 -18.13 6.78
C GLU A 205 -16.90 -17.44 7.19
N LEU A 206 -16.00 -18.17 7.81
CA LEU A 206 -14.64 -17.72 8.11
C LEU A 206 -13.62 -18.64 7.42
N VAL A 207 -12.79 -18.08 6.54
CA VAL A 207 -11.65 -18.77 5.95
C VAL A 207 -10.37 -18.13 6.49
N ILE A 208 -9.50 -18.95 7.04
CA ILE A 208 -8.19 -18.53 7.54
C ILE A 208 -7.15 -19.02 6.56
N VAL A 209 -6.33 -18.13 6.00
CA VAL A 209 -5.25 -18.48 5.08
C VAL A 209 -3.91 -18.12 5.69
N ARG A 210 -3.04 -19.10 5.79
CA ARG A 210 -1.71 -18.93 6.38
C ARG A 210 -0.63 -19.55 5.51
N MET A 211 0.61 -19.12 5.71
CA MET A 211 1.77 -19.86 5.20
C MET A 211 2.08 -21.08 6.10
N GLU A 212 2.75 -22.08 5.56
CA GLU A 212 3.23 -23.24 6.30
C GLU A 212 4.23 -22.90 7.43
N VAL A 213 4.87 -21.73 7.33
CA VAL A 213 5.89 -21.28 8.26
C VAL A 213 5.36 -21.06 9.69
N PRO A 214 6.12 -21.38 10.74
CA PRO A 214 5.65 -21.36 12.13
C PRO A 214 5.10 -20.01 12.60
N CYS A 215 5.63 -18.89 12.10
CA CYS A 215 5.18 -17.55 12.51
C CYS A 215 3.71 -17.29 12.15
N CYS A 216 3.19 -17.87 11.07
CA CYS A 216 1.78 -17.73 10.66
C CYS A 216 0.80 -18.49 11.57
N GLY A 217 1.26 -19.42 12.40
CA GLY A 217 0.42 -20.08 13.40
C GLY A 217 -0.19 -19.13 14.44
N GLY A 218 0.39 -17.94 14.62
CA GLY A 218 -0.17 -16.88 15.45
C GLY A 218 -1.49 -16.34 14.92
N LEU A 219 -1.62 -16.16 13.59
CA LEU A 219 -2.84 -15.68 12.96
C LEU A 219 -3.98 -16.71 13.08
N GLU A 220 -3.67 -17.98 12.85
CA GLU A 220 -4.63 -19.08 13.00
C GLU A 220 -5.14 -19.16 14.45
N ARG A 221 -4.24 -19.12 15.43
CA ARG A 221 -4.62 -19.12 16.86
C ARG A 221 -5.49 -17.92 17.21
N ALA A 222 -5.12 -16.72 16.75
CA ALA A 222 -5.90 -15.52 17.03
C ALA A 222 -7.31 -15.64 16.44
N ALA A 223 -7.46 -16.09 15.19
CA ALA A 223 -8.74 -16.25 14.54
C ALA A 223 -9.60 -17.34 15.18
N THR A 224 -9.04 -18.48 15.55
CA THR A 224 -9.76 -19.57 16.22
C THR A 224 -10.15 -19.21 17.65
N ASN A 225 -9.30 -18.50 18.39
CA ASN A 225 -9.63 -17.97 19.72
C ASN A 225 -10.76 -16.93 19.63
N ALA A 226 -10.70 -16.04 18.65
CA ALA A 226 -11.75 -15.05 18.40
C ALA A 226 -13.09 -15.71 18.05
N LEU A 227 -13.07 -16.77 17.25
CA LEU A 227 -14.26 -17.53 16.92
C LEU A 227 -14.91 -18.15 18.18
N LYS A 228 -14.12 -18.79 19.03
CA LYS A 228 -14.58 -19.35 20.31
C LYS A 228 -15.14 -18.23 21.23
N ALA A 229 -14.43 -17.12 21.34
CA ALA A 229 -14.82 -15.99 22.21
C ALA A 229 -16.07 -15.26 21.70
N SER A 230 -16.35 -15.29 20.39
CA SER A 230 -17.54 -14.64 19.81
C SER A 230 -18.87 -15.29 20.25
N GLY A 231 -18.83 -16.54 20.68
CA GLY A 231 -20.03 -17.32 21.04
C GLY A 231 -20.94 -17.66 19.86
N LYS A 232 -20.54 -17.34 18.63
CA LYS A 232 -21.32 -17.60 17.40
C LYS A 232 -20.89 -18.91 16.75
N PHE A 233 -21.86 -19.63 16.17
CA PHE A 233 -21.59 -20.78 15.34
C PHE A 233 -21.38 -20.32 13.89
N ILE A 234 -20.11 -20.14 13.50
CA ILE A 234 -19.70 -19.73 12.16
C ILE A 234 -18.91 -20.88 11.53
N PRO A 235 -19.34 -21.42 10.37
CA PRO A 235 -18.54 -22.39 9.63
C PRO A 235 -17.16 -21.83 9.29
N TRP A 236 -16.10 -22.60 9.53
CA TRP A 236 -14.76 -22.12 9.27
C TRP A 236 -13.83 -23.22 8.74
N ARG A 237 -12.75 -22.81 8.08
CA ARG A 237 -11.67 -23.69 7.65
C ARG A 237 -10.35 -22.96 7.60
N VAL A 238 -9.25 -23.73 7.64
CA VAL A 238 -7.88 -23.25 7.43
C VAL A 238 -7.41 -23.71 6.06
N VAL A 239 -6.70 -22.82 5.36
CA VAL A 239 -5.98 -23.10 4.12
C VAL A 239 -4.52 -22.79 4.38
N THR A 240 -3.65 -23.76 4.20
CA THR A 240 -2.20 -23.56 4.34
C THR A 240 -1.55 -23.48 2.97
N VAL A 241 -0.76 -22.42 2.76
CA VAL A 241 0.00 -22.19 1.53
C VAL A 241 1.46 -22.47 1.81
N ALA A 242 2.09 -23.30 0.99
CA ALA A 242 3.52 -23.56 1.01
C ALA A 242 4.32 -22.37 0.47
N ILE A 243 5.61 -22.31 0.78
CA ILE A 243 6.49 -21.23 0.30
C ILE A 243 6.67 -21.23 -1.22
N ASP A 244 6.48 -22.36 -1.88
CA ASP A 244 6.52 -22.50 -3.33
C ASP A 244 5.17 -22.22 -4.02
N GLY A 245 4.14 -21.88 -3.23
CA GLY A 245 2.84 -21.41 -3.71
C GLY A 245 1.78 -22.48 -3.94
N HIS A 246 1.98 -23.74 -3.56
CA HIS A 246 0.88 -24.71 -3.58
C HIS A 246 0.09 -24.72 -2.26
N ILE A 247 -1.15 -25.18 -2.31
CA ILE A 247 -1.99 -25.37 -1.12
C ILE A 247 -1.66 -26.75 -0.53
N ILE A 248 -1.41 -26.75 0.78
CA ILE A 248 -1.23 -27.97 1.59
C ILE A 248 -2.58 -28.24 2.28
N ASP A 249 -3.20 -29.37 2.01
CA ASP A 249 -4.43 -29.84 2.67
C ASP A 249 -4.11 -30.61 3.97
#